data_01ccd7b23b064a1fd03c2f5dd6c1b973
#
_entry.id   01ccd7b23b064a1fd03c2f5dd6c1b973
#
_cell.length_a   1.000
_cell.length_b   1.000
_cell.length_c   1.000
_cell.angle_alpha   90.00
_cell.angle_beta   90.00
_cell.angle_gamma   90.00
#
_symmetry.space_group_name_H-M   'P 1'
#
loop_
_entity.id
_entity.type
_entity.pdbx_description
1 polymer ?
#
loop_
_entity_poly.entity_id
_entity_poly.type
_entity_poly.pdbx_seq_one_letter_code
_entity_poly.pdbx_strand_id
1 'polypeptide(L)'
;SEERDLLVQSTRPSRDTVSGENGTRMNVFTAADGTVVWDREISYRTFPIVHGDRLITEGAFFSLMTGEPLHRTDPVTGKTAEWTWKRNYGCNYPIASENLLTFRSGAAGFFDLASDGGTGNFGGFKSGCTINLVAADGVLNAPDYTRTCSCAYQNQTSLAMVHMPDAGIEYWTFNPYEWDGSPVKRLGLNFGAPGDRVADSGTLWLDTPSVGGESPDIPVSLNPQEPSWFRSHAMR
;
A
#
# COMPACT_ATOMS: atom_id res chain seq x y z
N SER A 1 -18.10 -13.31 6.59
CA SER A 1 -16.95 -14.07 7.17
C SER A 1 -17.43 -15.47 7.54
N GLU A 2 -16.93 -16.47 6.85
CA GLU A 2 -17.28 -17.87 7.14
C GLU A 2 -16.81 -18.29 8.53
N GLU A 3 -15.56 -17.92 8.89
CA GLU A 3 -14.98 -18.25 10.20
C GLU A 3 -15.75 -17.69 11.40
N ARG A 4 -16.48 -16.60 11.21
CA ARG A 4 -17.23 -15.91 12.27
C ARG A 4 -18.74 -16.09 12.12
N ASP A 5 -19.19 -16.82 11.12
CA ASP A 5 -20.61 -16.97 10.78
C ASP A 5 -21.34 -15.61 10.64
N LEU A 6 -20.67 -14.65 9.96
CA LEU A 6 -21.19 -13.30 9.80
C LEU A 6 -21.41 -12.91 8.35
N LEU A 7 -22.50 -12.23 8.09
CA LEU A 7 -22.81 -11.55 6.84
C LEU A 7 -22.66 -10.04 7.01
N VAL A 8 -21.97 -9.41 6.07
CA VAL A 8 -21.81 -7.96 6.01
C VAL A 8 -22.68 -7.44 4.87
N GLN A 9 -23.57 -6.54 5.17
CA GLN A 9 -24.37 -5.81 4.19
C GLN A 9 -23.95 -4.34 4.19
N SER A 10 -23.66 -3.83 3.03
CA SER A 10 -23.40 -2.41 2.83
C SER A 10 -24.46 -1.81 1.94
N THR A 11 -25.10 -0.75 2.40
CA THR A 11 -26.02 0.05 1.59
C THR A 11 -25.34 1.35 1.21
N ARG A 12 -25.23 1.59 -0.08
CA ARG A 12 -24.72 2.84 -0.61
C ARG A 12 -25.83 3.49 -1.41
N PRO A 13 -26.15 4.76 -1.15
CA PRO A 13 -27.11 5.47 -1.98
C PRO A 13 -26.64 5.42 -3.43
N SER A 14 -27.48 4.83 -4.29
CA SER A 14 -27.30 4.92 -5.73
C SER A 14 -27.92 6.21 -6.26
N ARG A 15 -27.78 6.47 -7.55
CA ARG A 15 -28.48 7.60 -8.18
C ARG A 15 -29.99 7.53 -8.00
N ASP A 16 -30.50 6.32 -7.82
CA ASP A 16 -31.91 6.01 -7.61
C ASP A 16 -32.12 5.57 -6.17
N THR A 17 -31.94 6.49 -5.21
CA THR A 17 -32.19 6.25 -3.80
C THR A 17 -33.65 5.88 -3.59
N VAL A 18 -33.89 4.76 -2.90
CA VAL A 18 -35.21 4.40 -2.41
C VAL A 18 -35.62 5.42 -1.35
N SER A 19 -36.87 5.87 -1.41
CA SER A 19 -37.40 6.85 -0.45
C SER A 19 -37.18 6.37 0.98
N GLY A 20 -36.43 7.12 1.77
CA GLY A 20 -36.06 6.80 3.15
C GLY A 20 -34.63 6.29 3.36
N GLU A 21 -33.86 6.04 2.30
CA GLU A 21 -32.43 5.77 2.42
C GLU A 21 -31.65 7.07 2.56
N ASN A 22 -31.22 7.36 3.76
CA ASN A 22 -30.36 8.49 4.07
C ASN A 22 -28.96 8.01 4.40
N GLY A 23 -27.98 8.37 3.54
CA GLY A 23 -26.58 8.10 3.80
C GLY A 23 -26.11 6.68 3.47
N THR A 24 -24.87 6.40 3.83
CA THR A 24 -24.23 5.09 3.69
C THR A 24 -24.36 4.33 5.00
N ARG A 25 -24.85 3.10 4.94
CA ARG A 25 -25.10 2.26 6.11
C ARG A 25 -24.42 0.92 5.95
N MET A 26 -23.97 0.37 7.05
CA MET A 26 -23.36 -0.94 7.09
C MET A 26 -23.98 -1.75 8.25
N ASN A 27 -24.35 -2.96 7.95
CA ASN A 27 -24.99 -3.87 8.89
C ASN A 27 -24.21 -5.17 8.92
N VAL A 28 -24.12 -5.78 10.07
CA VAL A 28 -23.59 -7.13 10.24
C VAL A 28 -24.65 -8.00 10.92
N PHE A 29 -24.83 -9.18 10.36
CA PHE A 29 -25.81 -10.17 10.82
C PHE A 29 -25.09 -11.48 11.12
N THR A 30 -25.64 -12.27 12.03
CA THR A 30 -25.32 -13.69 12.09
C THR A 30 -25.80 -14.37 10.83
N ALA A 31 -24.98 -15.23 10.22
CA ALA A 31 -25.35 -15.90 8.97
C ALA A 31 -26.37 -17.02 9.22
N ALA A 32 -26.36 -17.62 10.42
CA ALA A 32 -27.24 -18.73 10.78
C ALA A 32 -28.70 -18.32 10.81
N ASP A 33 -29.07 -17.17 11.33
CA ASP A 33 -30.46 -16.78 11.59
C ASP A 33 -30.80 -15.34 11.16
N GLY A 34 -29.85 -14.59 10.67
CA GLY A 34 -30.04 -13.20 10.24
C GLY A 34 -30.23 -12.21 11.38
N THR A 35 -29.87 -12.58 12.61
CA THR A 35 -29.91 -11.64 13.75
C THR A 35 -28.92 -10.51 13.53
N VAL A 36 -29.37 -9.28 13.77
CA VAL A 36 -28.52 -8.09 13.66
C VAL A 36 -27.49 -8.09 14.78
N VAL A 37 -26.21 -8.14 14.42
CA VAL A 37 -25.11 -7.98 15.37
C VAL A 37 -24.87 -6.51 15.65
N TRP A 38 -24.81 -5.71 14.59
CA TRP A 38 -24.78 -4.25 14.69
C TRP A 38 -25.23 -3.61 13.37
N ASP A 39 -25.64 -2.35 13.48
CA ASP A 39 -26.15 -1.53 12.40
C ASP A 39 -25.69 -0.09 12.62
N ARG A 40 -24.91 0.45 11.66
CA ARG A 40 -24.29 1.76 11.79
C ARG A 40 -24.31 2.56 10.50
N GLU A 41 -24.41 3.86 10.65
CA GLU A 41 -24.13 4.79 9.60
C GLU A 41 -22.61 5.00 9.51
N ILE A 42 -22.00 4.52 8.41
CA ILE A 42 -20.57 4.57 8.17
C ILE A 42 -20.34 5.14 6.78
N SER A 43 -19.57 6.21 6.69
CA SER A 43 -19.18 6.78 5.40
C SER A 43 -18.09 5.92 4.74
N TYR A 44 -18.33 5.48 3.53
CA TYR A 44 -17.36 4.72 2.73
C TYR A 44 -17.56 4.99 1.23
N ARG A 45 -16.48 4.85 0.46
CA ARG A 45 -16.50 5.09 -0.99
C ARG A 45 -16.56 3.83 -1.83
N THR A 46 -15.98 2.75 -1.32
CA THR A 46 -15.86 1.45 -2.02
C THR A 46 -16.52 0.35 -1.18
N PHE A 47 -16.75 -0.79 -1.79
CA PHE A 47 -17.27 -1.94 -1.04
C PHE A 47 -16.34 -2.28 0.14
N PRO A 48 -16.91 -2.60 1.31
CA PRO A 48 -16.12 -3.02 2.46
C PRO A 48 -15.46 -4.37 2.17
N ILE A 49 -14.26 -4.53 2.69
CA ILE A 49 -13.49 -5.77 2.61
C ILE A 49 -13.45 -6.37 4.01
N VAL A 50 -13.85 -7.63 4.13
CA VAL A 50 -13.66 -8.41 5.37
C VAL A 50 -12.25 -8.98 5.36
N HIS A 51 -11.47 -8.67 6.39
CA HIS A 51 -10.09 -9.10 6.54
C HIS A 51 -9.81 -9.50 7.99
N GLY A 52 -9.92 -10.78 8.31
CA GLY A 52 -9.93 -11.26 9.68
C GLY A 52 -11.07 -10.61 10.48
N ASP A 53 -10.75 -10.04 11.62
CA ASP A 53 -11.71 -9.32 12.47
C ASP A 53 -11.90 -7.84 12.09
N ARG A 54 -11.42 -7.43 10.92
CA ARG A 54 -11.46 -6.05 10.44
C ARG A 54 -12.40 -5.91 9.25
N LEU A 55 -13.07 -4.77 9.19
CA LEU A 55 -13.72 -4.26 8.00
C LEU A 55 -12.88 -3.10 7.46
N ILE A 56 -12.40 -3.25 6.23
CA ILE A 56 -11.60 -2.22 5.56
C ILE A 56 -12.49 -1.51 4.56
N THR A 57 -12.61 -0.21 4.72
CA THR A 57 -13.26 0.67 3.75
C THR A 57 -12.22 1.59 3.10
N GLU A 58 -12.59 2.29 2.04
CA GLU A 58 -11.69 3.34 1.54
C GLU A 58 -11.63 4.50 2.54
N GLY A 59 -10.52 4.56 3.24
CA GLY A 59 -10.21 5.60 4.22
C GLY A 59 -10.12 5.14 5.67
N ALA A 60 -10.73 4.01 6.06
CA ALA A 60 -10.77 3.63 7.46
C ALA A 60 -10.85 2.12 7.70
N PHE A 61 -10.51 1.73 8.92
CA PHE A 61 -10.63 0.37 9.44
C PHE A 61 -11.62 0.33 10.58
N PHE A 62 -12.49 -0.68 10.57
CA PHE A 62 -13.50 -0.89 11.59
C PHE A 62 -13.41 -2.30 12.15
N SER A 63 -13.88 -2.48 13.37
CA SER A 63 -14.08 -3.81 13.94
C SER A 63 -15.23 -4.52 13.23
N LEU A 64 -15.00 -5.74 12.74
CA LEU A 64 -16.06 -6.58 12.17
C LEU A 64 -17.14 -6.89 13.21
N MET A 65 -16.75 -7.04 14.47
CA MET A 65 -17.64 -7.46 15.56
C MET A 65 -18.50 -6.33 16.13
N THR A 66 -18.04 -5.08 16.05
CA THR A 66 -18.73 -3.97 16.72
C THR A 66 -19.06 -2.81 15.79
N GLY A 67 -18.44 -2.73 14.61
CA GLY A 67 -18.54 -1.59 13.71
C GLY A 67 -17.86 -0.31 14.20
N GLU A 68 -17.13 -0.37 15.33
CA GLU A 68 -16.38 0.77 15.84
C GLU A 68 -15.10 1.01 15.04
N PRO A 69 -14.67 2.26 14.86
CA PRO A 69 -13.38 2.57 14.27
C PRO A 69 -12.25 1.89 15.04
N LEU A 70 -11.33 1.29 14.32
CA LEU A 70 -10.10 0.75 14.91
C LEU A 70 -9.09 1.86 15.09
N HIS A 71 -8.32 1.76 16.16
CA HIS A 71 -7.26 2.71 16.51
C HIS A 71 -5.91 2.01 16.44
N ARG A 72 -4.88 2.78 16.17
CA ARG A 72 -3.49 2.36 16.22
C ARG A 72 -2.62 3.41 16.87
N THR A 73 -1.46 2.98 17.33
CA THR A 73 -0.39 3.91 17.68
C THR A 73 0.37 4.27 16.42
N ASP A 74 0.38 5.55 16.07
CA ASP A 74 1.14 6.04 14.93
C ASP A 74 2.63 5.80 15.16
N PRO A 75 3.32 5.09 14.26
CA PRO A 75 4.71 4.69 14.47
C PRO A 75 5.70 5.86 14.44
N VAL A 76 5.30 7.00 13.90
CA VAL A 76 6.13 8.19 13.83
C VAL A 76 5.93 9.11 15.02
N THR A 77 4.68 9.33 15.40
CA THR A 77 4.33 10.29 16.46
C THR A 77 4.12 9.66 17.84
N GLY A 78 3.96 8.34 17.90
CA GLY A 78 3.62 7.59 19.12
C GLY A 78 2.20 7.88 19.66
N LYS A 79 1.38 8.61 18.92
CA LYS A 79 0.03 8.98 19.34
C LYS A 79 -0.98 7.94 18.87
N THR A 80 -1.95 7.64 19.74
CA THR A 80 -3.10 6.83 19.36
C THR A 80 -4.05 7.66 18.51
N ALA A 81 -4.42 7.13 17.34
CA ALA A 81 -5.34 7.76 16.40
C ALA A 81 -6.19 6.68 15.74
N GLU A 82 -7.29 7.08 15.11
CA GLU A 82 -8.06 6.17 14.26
C GLU A 82 -7.17 5.58 13.16
N TRP A 83 -7.32 4.29 12.93
CA TRP A 83 -6.57 3.62 11.87
C TRP A 83 -7.17 3.97 10.51
N THR A 84 -6.49 4.85 9.81
CA THR A 84 -6.90 5.34 8.49
C THR A 84 -5.85 5.06 7.44
N TRP A 85 -6.28 5.01 6.19
CA TRP A 85 -5.39 4.92 5.05
C TRP A 85 -5.89 5.80 3.91
N LYS A 86 -4.99 6.20 3.04
CA LYS A 86 -5.32 7.07 1.91
C LYS A 86 -4.63 6.57 0.65
N ARG A 87 -5.30 6.77 -0.46
CA ARG A 87 -4.72 6.65 -1.80
C ARG A 87 -4.99 7.93 -2.59
N ASN A 88 -4.22 8.15 -3.64
CA ASN A 88 -4.53 9.16 -4.62
C ASN A 88 -5.55 8.67 -5.64
N TYR A 89 -5.69 9.41 -6.71
CA TYR A 89 -6.63 9.09 -7.77
C TYR A 89 -6.54 7.62 -8.23
N GLY A 90 -7.66 6.96 -8.25
CA GLY A 90 -7.82 5.60 -8.77
C GLY A 90 -9.29 5.26 -9.02
N CYS A 91 -9.57 4.59 -10.13
CA CYS A 91 -10.92 4.22 -10.52
C CYS A 91 -11.35 2.84 -10.02
N ASN A 92 -10.39 2.00 -9.61
CA ASN A 92 -10.66 0.65 -9.15
C ASN A 92 -10.98 0.59 -7.65
N TYR A 93 -11.56 -0.53 -7.25
CA TYR A 93 -11.75 -0.87 -5.84
C TYR A 93 -10.47 -1.49 -5.27
N PRO A 94 -10.15 -1.24 -4.00
CA PRO A 94 -9.10 -1.96 -3.30
C PRO A 94 -9.41 -3.45 -3.22
N ILE A 95 -8.37 -4.28 -3.23
CA ILE A 95 -8.44 -5.72 -2.94
C ILE A 95 -7.43 -6.02 -1.84
N ALA A 96 -7.82 -6.83 -0.87
CA ALA A 96 -6.92 -7.31 0.18
C ALA A 96 -6.43 -8.72 -0.11
N SER A 97 -5.15 -8.94 0.10
CA SER A 97 -4.55 -10.23 0.41
C SER A 97 -4.24 -10.27 1.91
N GLU A 98 -3.60 -11.31 2.38
CA GLU A 98 -3.23 -11.45 3.80
C GLU A 98 -2.44 -10.25 4.33
N ASN A 99 -1.47 -9.76 3.55
CA ASN A 99 -0.52 -8.75 4.00
C ASN A 99 -0.61 -7.41 3.27
N LEU A 100 -1.33 -7.35 2.16
CA LEU A 100 -1.39 -6.17 1.31
C LEU A 100 -2.82 -5.81 0.93
N LEU A 101 -3.11 -4.53 1.00
CA LEU A 101 -4.24 -3.92 0.31
C LEU A 101 -3.71 -3.32 -0.99
N THR A 102 -4.17 -3.78 -2.13
CA THR A 102 -3.70 -3.34 -3.44
C THR A 102 -4.73 -2.52 -4.18
N PHE A 103 -4.30 -1.48 -4.86
CA PHE A 103 -5.18 -0.53 -5.54
C PHE A 103 -4.43 0.34 -6.54
N ARG A 104 -5.17 1.08 -7.33
CA ARG A 104 -4.59 2.19 -8.09
C ARG A 104 -4.53 3.44 -7.21
N SER A 105 -3.37 4.09 -7.24
CA SER A 105 -3.08 5.33 -6.53
C SER A 105 -2.22 6.24 -7.43
N GLY A 106 -2.83 6.73 -8.52
CA GLY A 106 -2.10 7.29 -9.65
C GLY A 106 -1.45 6.18 -10.50
N ALA A 107 -0.46 5.49 -9.96
CA ALA A 107 0.11 4.23 -10.45
C ALA A 107 -0.39 3.04 -9.61
N ALA A 108 0.21 1.87 -9.79
CA ALA A 108 -0.02 0.69 -8.96
C ALA A 108 0.44 0.95 -7.53
N GLY A 109 -0.45 0.85 -6.58
CA GLY A 109 -0.20 1.16 -5.19
C GLY A 109 -0.62 0.04 -4.25
N PHE A 110 -0.16 0.14 -3.03
CA PHE A 110 -0.49 -0.79 -1.96
C PHE A 110 -0.53 -0.09 -0.61
N PHE A 111 -1.20 -0.72 0.34
CA PHE A 111 -1.08 -0.40 1.76
C PHE A 111 -0.62 -1.67 2.48
N ASP A 112 0.42 -1.53 3.30
CA ASP A 112 0.98 -2.64 4.06
C ASP A 112 0.11 -2.93 5.29
N LEU A 113 -0.59 -4.06 5.24
CA LEU A 113 -1.46 -4.53 6.33
C LEU A 113 -0.69 -5.28 7.42
N ALA A 114 0.51 -5.79 7.11
CA ALA A 114 1.29 -6.60 8.03
C ALA A 114 2.09 -5.75 9.01
N SER A 115 2.83 -4.77 8.51
CA SER A 115 3.68 -3.91 9.34
C SER A 115 3.10 -2.52 9.55
N ASP A 116 1.93 -2.25 8.98
CA ASP A 116 1.31 -0.92 8.97
C ASP A 116 2.23 0.17 8.39
N GLY A 117 3.03 -0.23 7.40
CA GLY A 117 4.01 0.61 6.74
C GLY A 117 3.45 1.78 5.94
N GLY A 118 2.13 1.91 5.91
CA GLY A 118 1.43 2.96 5.20
C GLY A 118 1.22 2.66 3.71
N THR A 119 0.83 3.68 2.96
CA THR A 119 0.60 3.58 1.52
C THR A 119 1.90 3.71 0.76
N GLY A 120 2.18 2.74 -0.08
CA GLY A 120 3.31 2.73 -1.00
C GLY A 120 2.89 2.69 -2.47
N ASN A 121 3.86 2.72 -3.36
CA ASN A 121 3.66 2.66 -4.80
C ASN A 121 4.72 1.75 -5.42
N PHE A 122 4.28 0.84 -6.29
CA PHE A 122 5.21 -0.02 -7.03
C PHE A 122 5.93 0.73 -8.17
N GLY A 123 5.42 1.90 -8.58
CA GLY A 123 6.00 2.69 -9.68
C GLY A 123 5.81 2.05 -11.06
N GLY A 124 6.13 2.77 -12.09
CA GLY A 124 6.31 2.27 -13.47
C GLY A 124 5.10 1.69 -14.21
N PHE A 125 4.08 1.24 -13.51
CA PHE A 125 2.86 0.68 -14.09
C PHE A 125 1.63 1.03 -13.24
N LYS A 126 0.45 0.73 -13.73
CA LYS A 126 -0.80 0.91 -13.00
C LYS A 126 -1.73 -0.28 -13.18
N SER A 127 -2.61 -0.50 -12.22
CA SER A 127 -3.74 -1.39 -12.43
C SER A 127 -4.75 -0.76 -13.39
N GLY A 128 -5.54 -1.58 -14.03
CA GLY A 128 -6.67 -1.13 -14.85
C GLY A 128 -7.73 -0.39 -14.05
N CYS A 129 -8.70 0.20 -14.75
CA CYS A 129 -9.79 0.94 -14.12
C CYS A 129 -10.79 0.03 -13.39
N THR A 130 -10.97 -1.18 -13.87
CA THR A 130 -11.89 -2.17 -13.30
C THR A 130 -11.20 -3.46 -12.88
N ILE A 131 -10.00 -3.73 -13.41
CA ILE A 131 -9.21 -4.91 -13.10
C ILE A 131 -8.11 -4.49 -12.15
N ASN A 132 -7.96 -5.22 -11.07
CA ASN A 132 -7.12 -4.83 -9.97
C ASN A 132 -5.82 -5.62 -9.91
N LEU A 133 -4.92 -5.15 -9.06
CA LEU A 133 -3.72 -5.88 -8.67
C LEU A 133 -4.12 -7.02 -7.74
N VAL A 134 -3.84 -8.24 -8.14
CA VAL A 134 -4.19 -9.43 -7.34
C VAL A 134 -2.91 -10.07 -6.82
N ALA A 135 -2.73 -10.02 -5.51
CA ALA A 135 -1.67 -10.75 -4.82
C ALA A 135 -2.20 -12.11 -4.36
N ALA A 136 -1.69 -13.18 -4.96
CA ALA A 136 -2.06 -14.56 -4.64
C ALA A 136 -0.88 -15.49 -4.88
N ASP A 137 -0.70 -16.48 -4.01
CA ASP A 137 0.30 -17.53 -4.12
C ASP A 137 1.74 -17.01 -4.37
N GLY A 138 2.11 -15.93 -3.72
CA GLY A 138 3.43 -15.32 -3.86
C GLY A 138 3.63 -14.53 -5.17
N VAL A 139 2.57 -14.35 -5.96
CA VAL A 139 2.60 -13.59 -7.22
C VAL A 139 1.70 -12.37 -7.11
N LEU A 140 2.22 -11.20 -7.48
CA LEU A 140 1.41 -10.02 -7.71
C LEU A 140 1.07 -9.91 -9.21
N ASN A 141 -0.19 -10.10 -9.52
CA ASN A 141 -0.71 -10.02 -10.88
C ASN A 141 -1.25 -8.62 -11.16
N ALA A 142 -0.79 -8.02 -12.24
CA ALA A 142 -1.32 -6.78 -12.81
C ALA A 142 -1.88 -7.08 -14.20
N PRO A 143 -3.17 -7.42 -14.32
CA PRO A 143 -3.77 -7.76 -15.59
C PRO A 143 -3.74 -6.60 -16.59
N ASP A 144 -3.57 -6.96 -17.87
CA ASP A 144 -3.73 -6.01 -18.96
C ASP A 144 -5.13 -5.38 -18.97
N TYR A 145 -5.15 -4.10 -19.24
CA TYR A 145 -6.39 -3.36 -19.39
C TYR A 145 -6.28 -2.34 -20.52
N THR A 146 -6.63 -2.77 -21.70
CA THR A 146 -6.51 -2.01 -22.95
C THR A 146 -7.77 -1.25 -23.35
N ARG A 147 -8.72 -1.01 -22.44
CA ARG A 147 -9.97 -0.36 -22.84
C ARG A 147 -9.82 1.16 -23.02
N THR A 148 -10.88 1.72 -23.55
CA THR A 148 -11.13 3.08 -24.04
C THR A 148 -10.85 4.23 -23.08
N CYS A 149 -10.23 3.99 -21.94
CA CYS A 149 -9.86 5.01 -20.98
C CYS A 149 -8.63 5.78 -21.47
N SER A 150 -8.75 7.08 -21.56
CA SER A 150 -7.68 7.99 -22.02
C SER A 150 -6.64 8.34 -20.98
N CYS A 151 -6.55 7.56 -19.90
CA CYS A 151 -5.53 7.78 -18.87
C CYS A 151 -4.12 7.54 -19.42
N ALA A 152 -3.17 8.41 -19.07
CA ALA A 152 -1.76 8.15 -19.29
C ALA A 152 -1.30 6.85 -18.60
N TYR A 153 -0.25 6.20 -19.11
CA TYR A 153 0.35 4.96 -18.57
C TYR A 153 -0.57 3.72 -18.58
N GLN A 154 -1.28 3.49 -19.63
CA GLN A 154 -2.00 2.23 -19.78
C GLN A 154 -1.00 1.09 -19.98
N ASN A 155 -1.09 0.05 -19.15
CA ASN A 155 -0.40 -1.19 -19.41
C ASN A 155 -1.04 -1.84 -20.64
N GLN A 156 -0.24 -2.17 -21.63
CA GLN A 156 -0.68 -2.91 -22.81
C GLN A 156 -0.27 -4.38 -22.72
N THR A 157 0.03 -4.84 -21.52
CA THR A 157 0.42 -6.22 -21.23
C THR A 157 0.09 -6.56 -19.79
N SER A 158 -0.18 -7.83 -19.54
CA SER A 158 -0.29 -8.35 -18.18
C SER A 158 1.12 -8.52 -17.60
N LEU A 159 1.27 -8.18 -16.33
CA LEU A 159 2.50 -8.34 -15.58
C LEU A 159 2.25 -9.33 -14.44
N ALA A 160 3.22 -10.20 -14.20
CA ALA A 160 3.29 -11.06 -13.02
C ALA A 160 4.63 -10.79 -12.31
N MET A 161 4.56 -10.38 -11.07
CA MET A 161 5.72 -10.04 -10.26
C MET A 161 5.86 -11.02 -9.12
N VAL A 162 7.06 -11.54 -8.95
CA VAL A 162 7.42 -12.47 -7.87
C VAL A 162 8.48 -11.86 -7.00
N HIS A 163 8.46 -12.21 -5.71
CA HIS A 163 9.53 -11.83 -4.81
C HIS A 163 10.78 -12.68 -5.10
N MET A 164 11.92 -12.03 -5.23
CA MET A 164 13.21 -12.68 -5.49
C MET A 164 14.23 -12.28 -4.42
N PRO A 165 14.15 -12.85 -3.21
CA PRO A 165 14.95 -12.35 -2.07
C PRO A 165 16.45 -12.59 -2.21
N ASP A 166 16.85 -13.68 -2.86
CA ASP A 166 18.25 -14.14 -2.89
C ASP A 166 18.87 -14.13 -4.29
N ALA A 167 18.15 -13.69 -5.29
CA ALA A 167 18.72 -13.54 -6.62
C ALA A 167 19.56 -12.25 -6.65
N GLY A 168 20.65 -12.26 -7.40
CA GLY A 168 21.36 -11.04 -7.76
C GLY A 168 20.38 -10.08 -8.42
N ILE A 169 19.79 -9.22 -7.60
CA ILE A 169 18.79 -8.27 -8.07
C ILE A 169 19.55 -7.15 -8.75
N GLU A 170 19.31 -6.99 -10.02
CA GLU A 170 19.80 -5.83 -10.75
C GLU A 170 18.96 -4.63 -10.35
N TYR A 171 19.51 -3.78 -9.49
CA TYR A 171 18.83 -2.54 -9.10
C TYR A 171 18.94 -1.51 -10.21
N TRP A 172 17.83 -1.13 -10.76
CA TRP A 172 17.75 -0.03 -11.67
C TRP A 172 17.92 1.29 -10.91
N THR A 173 19.09 1.88 -11.06
CA THR A 173 19.30 3.26 -10.69
C THR A 173 19.41 4.11 -11.94
N PHE A 174 18.96 5.36 -11.90
CA PHE A 174 19.10 6.27 -13.03
C PHE A 174 20.56 6.64 -13.32
N ASN A 175 21.46 6.29 -12.42
CA ASN A 175 22.89 6.53 -12.54
C ASN A 175 23.65 5.36 -11.90
N PRO A 176 23.69 4.20 -12.55
CA PRO A 176 24.41 3.05 -12.04
C PRO A 176 25.90 3.39 -11.94
N TYR A 177 26.47 3.11 -10.81
CA TYR A 177 27.88 3.29 -10.55
C TYR A 177 28.47 1.98 -10.04
N GLU A 178 29.48 1.48 -10.74
CA GLU A 178 30.34 0.42 -10.27
C GLU A 178 31.62 1.04 -9.70
N TRP A 179 31.90 0.74 -8.45
CA TRP A 179 33.14 1.21 -7.86
C TRP A 179 34.33 0.46 -8.45
N ASP A 180 35.26 1.23 -9.01
CA ASP A 180 36.45 0.70 -9.68
C ASP A 180 37.62 0.38 -8.73
N GLY A 181 37.38 0.41 -7.40
CA GLY A 181 38.41 0.21 -6.37
C GLY A 181 39.31 1.41 -6.14
N SER A 182 39.09 2.53 -6.80
CA SER A 182 39.89 3.73 -6.61
C SER A 182 39.66 4.38 -5.23
N PRO A 183 40.65 5.12 -4.67
CA PRO A 183 40.46 5.78 -3.38
C PRO A 183 39.33 6.82 -3.41
N VAL A 184 38.35 6.65 -2.55
CA VAL A 184 37.22 7.57 -2.39
C VAL A 184 37.66 8.79 -1.60
N LYS A 185 37.59 9.97 -2.22
CA LYS A 185 37.99 11.24 -1.59
C LYS A 185 36.84 11.91 -0.84
N ARG A 186 35.62 11.71 -1.27
CA ARG A 186 34.41 12.27 -0.66
C ARG A 186 33.30 11.23 -0.68
N LEU A 187 32.68 11.03 0.46
CA LEU A 187 31.61 10.05 0.65
C LEU A 187 30.37 10.77 1.19
N GLY A 188 29.21 10.44 0.66
CA GLY A 188 27.91 10.79 1.19
C GLY A 188 27.12 9.52 1.51
N LEU A 189 26.23 9.60 2.47
CA LEU A 189 25.27 8.53 2.78
C LEU A 189 23.88 8.98 2.38
N ASN A 190 23.21 8.16 1.61
CA ASN A 190 21.87 8.44 1.12
C ASN A 190 20.88 7.50 1.79
N PHE A 191 20.16 8.00 2.80
CA PHE A 191 19.24 7.20 3.58
C PHE A 191 17.96 6.89 2.81
N GLY A 192 17.74 5.61 2.54
CA GLY A 192 16.53 5.12 1.88
C GLY A 192 16.49 5.27 0.36
N ALA A 193 17.56 5.71 -0.28
CA ALA A 193 17.65 5.73 -1.74
C ALA A 193 18.33 4.45 -2.25
N PRO A 194 17.81 3.79 -3.27
CA PRO A 194 18.41 2.59 -3.82
C PRO A 194 19.62 2.91 -4.70
N GLY A 195 20.69 2.13 -4.52
CA GLY A 195 21.89 2.13 -5.35
C GLY A 195 22.82 3.30 -5.15
N ASP A 196 24.10 3.03 -5.37
CA ASP A 196 25.17 4.01 -5.27
C ASP A 196 25.14 5.01 -6.44
N ARG A 197 25.60 6.22 -6.19
CA ARG A 197 25.66 7.28 -7.21
C ARG A 197 26.90 8.13 -7.06
N VAL A 198 27.42 8.58 -8.18
CA VAL A 198 28.47 9.61 -8.19
C VAL A 198 27.85 10.94 -8.65
N ALA A 199 27.97 11.95 -7.82
CA ALA A 199 27.58 13.31 -8.19
C ALA A 199 28.63 13.96 -9.12
N ASP A 200 28.24 14.98 -9.87
CA ASP A 200 29.16 15.74 -10.77
C ASP A 200 30.38 16.30 -10.04
N SER A 201 30.24 16.52 -8.74
CA SER A 201 31.35 16.94 -7.86
C SER A 201 32.36 15.83 -7.54
N GLY A 202 32.13 14.61 -8.02
CA GLY A 202 32.93 13.43 -7.71
C GLY A 202 32.69 12.85 -6.30
N THR A 203 31.61 13.23 -5.65
CA THR A 203 31.20 12.61 -4.36
C THR A 203 30.50 11.29 -4.63
N LEU A 204 30.99 10.19 -4.04
CA LEU A 204 30.30 8.91 -4.02
C LEU A 204 29.22 8.94 -2.96
N TRP A 205 27.98 8.73 -3.36
CA TRP A 205 26.82 8.58 -2.48
C TRP A 205 26.43 7.11 -2.39
N LEU A 206 26.57 6.55 -1.20
CA LEU A 206 26.19 5.17 -0.91
C LEU A 206 24.74 5.09 -0.45
N ASP A 207 24.05 4.04 -0.86
CA ASP A 207 22.74 3.72 -0.32
C ASP A 207 22.86 3.18 1.11
N THR A 208 21.97 3.61 1.99
CA THR A 208 21.96 3.17 3.39
C THR A 208 20.51 3.02 3.88
N PRO A 209 20.08 1.84 4.39
CA PRO A 209 20.84 0.58 4.36
C PRO A 209 21.04 0.10 2.91
N SER A 210 22.11 -0.61 2.65
CA SER A 210 22.34 -1.20 1.34
C SER A 210 21.21 -2.21 1.02
N VAL A 211 20.60 -2.03 -0.13
CA VAL A 211 19.49 -2.89 -0.58
C VAL A 211 19.97 -4.01 -1.51
N GLY A 212 21.26 -4.13 -1.70
CA GLY A 212 21.93 -5.13 -2.52
C GLY A 212 22.92 -4.50 -3.50
N GLY A 213 23.81 -5.30 -4.02
CA GLY A 213 24.91 -4.87 -4.85
C GLY A 213 26.25 -4.87 -4.07
N GLU A 214 27.29 -4.37 -4.71
CA GLU A 214 28.66 -4.36 -4.18
C GLU A 214 28.98 -3.11 -3.33
N SER A 215 27.97 -2.38 -2.88
CA SER A 215 28.18 -1.22 -2.00
C SER A 215 28.93 -1.63 -0.74
N PRO A 216 30.00 -0.91 -0.37
CA PRO A 216 30.68 -1.17 0.89
C PRO A 216 29.74 -0.94 2.07
N ASP A 217 29.63 -1.92 2.95
CA ASP A 217 28.86 -1.79 4.18
C ASP A 217 29.59 -0.89 5.18
N ILE A 218 29.06 0.31 5.37
CA ILE A 218 29.63 1.28 6.29
C ILE A 218 28.82 1.30 7.57
N PRO A 219 29.44 0.98 8.72
CA PRO A 219 28.73 1.05 9.99
C PRO A 219 28.32 2.50 10.29
N VAL A 220 27.03 2.72 10.43
CA VAL A 220 26.44 4.03 10.74
C VAL A 220 25.89 4.00 12.15
N SER A 221 26.27 4.97 12.97
CA SER A 221 25.65 5.23 14.26
C SER A 221 24.86 6.52 14.20
N LEU A 222 23.65 6.50 14.76
CA LEU A 222 22.75 7.64 14.80
C LEU A 222 22.75 8.29 16.18
N ASN A 223 22.68 9.61 16.22
CA ASN A 223 22.48 10.36 17.45
C ASN A 223 21.43 11.49 17.18
N PRO A 224 20.23 11.42 17.76
CA PRO A 224 19.76 10.41 18.71
C PRO A 224 19.64 9.01 18.09
N GLN A 225 19.67 7.96 18.90
CA GLN A 225 19.56 6.57 18.41
C GLN A 225 18.23 6.32 17.71
N GLU A 226 17.20 7.04 18.10
CA GLU A 226 15.89 7.01 17.45
C GLU A 226 15.61 8.39 16.84
N PRO A 227 16.05 8.65 15.61
CA PRO A 227 15.75 9.91 14.94
C PRO A 227 14.26 9.96 14.54
N SER A 228 13.71 11.17 14.52
CA SER A 228 12.40 11.38 13.92
C SER A 228 12.48 11.21 12.41
N TRP A 229 11.74 10.24 11.87
CA TRP A 229 11.67 9.99 10.45
C TRP A 229 10.52 10.78 9.84
N PHE A 230 10.81 11.51 8.78
CA PHE A 230 9.78 12.09 7.93
C PHE A 230 9.54 11.16 6.75
N ARG A 231 8.36 10.57 6.70
CA ARG A 231 7.92 9.86 5.50
C ARG A 231 7.21 10.87 4.59
N SER A 232 7.86 11.27 3.52
CA SER A 232 7.12 11.90 2.44
C SER A 232 6.19 10.85 1.83
N HIS A 233 4.99 11.26 1.51
CA HIS A 233 4.05 10.39 0.82
C HIS A 233 4.72 9.84 -0.44
N ALA A 234 4.75 8.52 -0.61
CA ALA A 234 5.39 7.84 -1.75
C ALA A 234 4.74 8.13 -3.11
N MET A 235 3.84 9.08 -3.12
CA MET A 235 3.08 9.45 -4.30
C MET A 235 3.65 10.75 -4.86
N ARG A 236 4.49 10.60 -5.80
CA ARG A 236 4.89 11.69 -6.71
C ARG A 236 4.26 11.46 -8.07
#